data_574f3fb30d14d73c691759a81fb5d3f0
#
_entry.id   574f3fb30d14d73c691759a81fb5d3f0
#
_cell.length_a   1.000
_cell.length_b   1.000
_cell.length_c   1.000
_cell.angle_alpha   90.00
_cell.angle_beta   90.00
_cell.angle_gamma   90.00
#
_symmetry.space_group_name_H-M   'P 1'
#
loop_
_entity.id
_entity.type
_entity.pdbx_description
1 polymer ?
#
loop_
_entity_poly.entity_id
_entity_poly.type
_entity_poly.pdbx_seq_one_letter_code
_entity_poly.pdbx_strand_id
1 'polypeptide(L)'
;MDEISIYDNQVKDTSSSIDVDNKKSLHETIGYCDSGEIYAYLIDDDSNGTNLRKKPNGEIIYVLKTQNGNVEFSLSESKDSWFKITKIDTYDDAIEPIPDECWIHGSLIGAQLRNYDGQPIALYKTPDATQIAFTIYEQDVILSFNTMCGSDWVQVNNRGELGWIQSEWLCGNPVTTCP
;
A
#
# COMPACT_ATOMS: atom_id res chain seq x y z
N MET A 1 3.13 26.81 -70.22
CA MET A 1 2.12 25.75 -69.97
C MET A 1 2.85 24.67 -69.16
N ASP A 2 2.90 24.85 -67.86
CA ASP A 2 3.64 23.98 -66.94
C ASP A 2 2.65 23.43 -65.95
N GLU A 3 2.55 22.10 -65.94
CA GLU A 3 1.69 21.34 -65.02
C GLU A 3 2.29 21.34 -63.61
N ILE A 4 1.49 21.73 -62.62
CA ILE A 4 1.85 21.65 -61.21
C ILE A 4 1.36 20.31 -60.68
N SER A 5 2.29 19.43 -60.34
CA SER A 5 2.04 18.18 -59.66
C SER A 5 1.81 18.43 -58.17
N ILE A 6 0.66 18.05 -57.67
CA ILE A 6 0.30 18.10 -56.24
C ILE A 6 0.76 16.77 -55.61
N TYR A 7 1.75 16.82 -54.70
CA TYR A 7 2.15 15.70 -53.84
C TYR A 7 1.17 15.60 -52.68
N ASP A 8 0.46 14.50 -52.65
CA ASP A 8 -0.42 14.08 -51.55
C ASP A 8 0.46 13.46 -50.43
N ASN A 9 0.60 14.19 -49.33
CA ASN A 9 1.29 13.70 -48.12
C ASN A 9 0.30 12.92 -47.24
N GLN A 10 0.29 11.62 -47.42
CA GLN A 10 -0.35 10.69 -46.45
C GLN A 10 0.44 10.69 -45.13
N VAL A 11 -0.10 11.35 -44.12
CA VAL A 11 0.33 11.21 -42.75
C VAL A 11 -0.14 9.84 -42.25
N LYS A 12 0.79 8.92 -42.09
CA LYS A 12 0.51 7.66 -41.39
C LYS A 12 0.37 7.92 -39.90
N ASP A 13 -0.83 7.70 -39.43
CA ASP A 13 -1.20 7.62 -38.01
C ASP A 13 -0.45 6.46 -37.36
N THR A 14 0.56 6.78 -36.55
CA THR A 14 1.26 5.84 -35.67
C THR A 14 0.87 6.13 -34.22
N SER A 15 -0.39 5.93 -33.91
CA SER A 15 -0.86 5.90 -32.54
C SER A 15 -1.55 4.56 -32.27
N SER A 16 -0.89 3.67 -31.60
CA SER A 16 -1.45 2.63 -30.75
C SER A 16 -0.64 1.32 -30.73
N SER A 17 0.43 1.29 -29.98
CA SER A 17 1.03 0.01 -29.58
C SER A 17 1.79 0.06 -28.23
N ILE A 18 1.73 1.17 -27.49
CA ILE A 18 2.49 1.29 -26.24
C ILE A 18 1.68 0.87 -25.00
N ASP A 19 0.33 0.91 -25.05
CA ASP A 19 -0.50 0.63 -23.88
C ASP A 19 -0.80 -0.85 -23.60
N VAL A 20 -0.61 -1.74 -24.57
CA VAL A 20 -0.99 -3.16 -24.43
C VAL A 20 0.08 -3.95 -23.69
N ASP A 21 1.36 -3.64 -23.92
CA ASP A 21 2.47 -4.37 -23.27
C ASP A 21 2.65 -4.00 -21.80
N ASN A 22 2.33 -2.75 -21.44
CA ASN A 22 2.41 -2.30 -20.04
C ASN A 22 1.31 -2.92 -19.17
N LYS A 23 0.12 -3.16 -19.74
CA LYS A 23 -1.00 -3.79 -19.05
C LYS A 23 -0.79 -5.31 -18.86
N LYS A 24 -0.09 -5.96 -19.81
CA LYS A 24 0.24 -7.38 -19.72
C LYS A 24 1.34 -7.65 -18.71
N SER A 25 2.35 -6.77 -18.61
CA SER A 25 3.42 -6.86 -17.62
C SER A 25 2.90 -6.71 -16.18
N LEU A 26 1.95 -5.78 -15.92
CA LEU A 26 1.33 -5.66 -14.58
C LEU A 26 0.51 -6.91 -14.22
N HIS A 27 -0.17 -7.53 -15.16
CA HIS A 27 -1.02 -8.70 -14.89
C HIS A 27 -0.20 -9.98 -14.66
N GLU A 28 1.00 -10.08 -15.25
CA GLU A 28 1.92 -11.20 -15.02
C GLU A 28 2.62 -11.09 -13.65
N THR A 29 2.86 -9.88 -13.16
CA THR A 29 3.47 -9.66 -11.83
C THR A 29 2.48 -9.97 -10.67
N ILE A 30 1.19 -9.76 -10.88
CA ILE A 30 0.13 -10.06 -9.88
C ILE A 30 -0.03 -11.58 -9.65
N GLY A 31 0.42 -12.43 -10.56
CA GLY A 31 0.37 -13.89 -10.44
C GLY A 31 1.33 -14.50 -9.40
N TYR A 32 2.22 -13.71 -8.80
CA TYR A 32 3.18 -14.15 -7.79
C TYR A 32 2.82 -13.71 -6.35
N CYS A 33 1.66 -13.08 -6.16
CA CYS A 33 1.24 -12.65 -4.84
C CYS A 33 0.52 -13.79 -4.13
N ASP A 34 1.21 -14.51 -3.29
CA ASP A 34 0.62 -15.58 -2.47
C ASP A 34 -0.32 -15.00 -1.42
N SER A 35 -1.29 -15.81 -0.98
CA SER A 35 -2.16 -15.41 0.13
C SER A 35 -1.36 -15.40 1.44
N GLY A 36 -1.58 -14.37 2.27
CA GLY A 36 -0.93 -14.27 3.57
C GLY A 36 -1.38 -13.04 4.32
N GLU A 37 -0.93 -12.90 5.55
CA GLU A 37 -1.25 -11.76 6.40
C GLU A 37 -0.04 -10.86 6.57
N ILE A 38 -0.31 -9.56 6.62
CA ILE A 38 0.64 -8.54 7.05
C ILE A 38 0.08 -7.80 8.26
N TYR A 39 0.96 -7.15 9.02
CA TYR A 39 0.60 -6.44 10.23
C TYR A 39 0.83 -4.95 10.08
N ALA A 40 -0.11 -4.17 10.60
CA ALA A 40 -0.05 -2.72 10.64
C ALA A 40 -0.68 -2.21 11.93
N TYR A 41 -0.38 -0.99 12.31
CA TYR A 41 -1.06 -0.32 13.39
C TYR A 41 -1.73 0.97 12.93
N LEU A 42 -2.64 1.48 13.75
CA LEU A 42 -3.36 2.72 13.49
C LEU A 42 -2.41 3.91 13.56
N ILE A 43 -2.42 4.75 12.51
CA ILE A 43 -1.66 6.01 12.43
C ILE A 43 -2.57 7.23 12.20
N ASP A 44 -3.89 7.02 12.21
CA ASP A 44 -4.90 8.07 12.08
C ASP A 44 -5.03 8.85 13.39
N ASP A 45 -4.89 10.17 13.34
CA ASP A 45 -4.98 11.07 14.48
C ASP A 45 -6.30 11.88 14.51
N ASP A 46 -7.30 11.51 13.69
CA ASP A 46 -8.60 12.17 13.70
C ASP A 46 -9.33 11.92 15.01
N SER A 47 -9.58 13.00 15.75
CA SER A 47 -10.30 12.96 17.03
C SER A 47 -11.75 12.47 16.91
N ASN A 48 -12.33 12.44 15.69
CA ASN A 48 -13.64 11.85 15.43
C ASN A 48 -13.60 10.33 15.32
N GLY A 49 -12.41 9.75 15.19
CA GLY A 49 -12.15 8.33 15.08
C GLY A 49 -12.07 7.84 13.65
N THR A 50 -11.55 6.63 13.52
CA THR A 50 -11.25 5.97 12.24
C THR A 50 -12.44 5.15 11.74
N ASN A 51 -12.84 5.39 10.50
CA ASN A 51 -13.95 4.69 9.87
C ASN A 51 -13.54 3.31 9.35
N LEU A 52 -14.17 2.26 9.86
CA LEU A 52 -14.12 0.92 9.30
C LEU A 52 -15.34 0.68 8.40
N ARG A 53 -15.14 0.11 7.22
CA ARG A 53 -16.16 -0.02 6.20
C ARG A 53 -16.44 -1.47 5.85
N LYS A 54 -17.64 -1.74 5.36
CA LYS A 54 -18.07 -3.07 4.92
C LYS A 54 -17.32 -3.57 3.67
N LYS A 55 -16.87 -2.63 2.83
CA LYS A 55 -16.08 -2.88 1.60
C LYS A 55 -15.33 -1.59 1.22
N PRO A 56 -14.35 -1.64 0.31
CA PRO A 56 -13.71 -0.46 -0.25
C PRO A 56 -14.71 0.61 -0.69
N ASN A 57 -14.54 1.84 -0.21
CA ASN A 57 -15.44 2.98 -0.45
C ASN A 57 -16.92 2.75 -0.06
N GLY A 58 -17.20 1.70 0.73
CA GLY A 58 -18.57 1.32 1.11
C GLY A 58 -19.10 2.04 2.34
N GLU A 59 -20.20 1.49 2.87
CA GLU A 59 -20.83 1.92 4.10
C GLU A 59 -19.88 1.83 5.30
N ILE A 60 -19.91 2.85 6.17
CA ILE A 60 -19.23 2.81 7.46
C ILE A 60 -20.04 1.89 8.39
N ILE A 61 -19.40 0.86 8.91
CA ILE A 61 -20.05 -0.11 9.83
C ILE A 61 -19.54 0.04 11.26
N TYR A 62 -18.42 0.74 11.46
CA TYR A 62 -17.86 0.99 12.78
C TYR A 62 -16.98 2.25 12.75
N VAL A 63 -16.93 2.97 13.87
CA VAL A 63 -16.01 4.09 14.07
C VAL A 63 -15.11 3.75 15.25
N LEU A 64 -13.87 3.45 14.95
CA LEU A 64 -12.85 3.11 15.94
C LEU A 64 -12.38 4.39 16.62
N LYS A 65 -12.69 4.51 17.91
CA LYS A 65 -12.31 5.67 18.75
C LYS A 65 -11.20 5.24 19.70
N THR A 66 -9.98 5.44 19.29
CA THR A 66 -8.80 5.14 20.10
C THR A 66 -7.65 6.06 19.70
N GLN A 67 -6.56 6.01 20.45
CA GLN A 67 -5.35 6.76 20.13
C GLN A 67 -4.49 5.98 19.13
N ASN A 68 -3.72 6.72 18.35
CA ASN A 68 -2.69 6.14 17.49
C ASN A 68 -1.78 5.19 18.27
N GLY A 69 -1.40 4.09 17.62
CA GLY A 69 -0.51 3.10 18.21
C GLY A 69 -1.16 2.17 19.24
N ASN A 70 -2.47 2.31 19.54
CA ASN A 70 -3.15 1.43 20.47
C ASN A 70 -3.89 0.26 19.81
N VAL A 71 -3.82 0.16 18.48
CA VAL A 71 -4.51 -0.89 17.72
C VAL A 71 -3.59 -1.46 16.67
N GLU A 72 -3.48 -2.77 16.66
CA GLU A 72 -2.81 -3.57 15.65
C GLU A 72 -3.85 -4.29 14.77
N PHE A 73 -3.58 -4.37 13.48
CA PHE A 73 -4.42 -5.04 12.50
C PHE A 73 -3.67 -6.16 11.81
N SER A 74 -4.32 -7.33 11.68
CA SER A 74 -3.95 -8.34 10.68
C SER A 74 -4.72 -8.06 9.40
N LEU A 75 -4.01 -8.02 8.27
CA LEU A 75 -4.53 -7.62 6.96
C LEU A 75 -4.28 -8.75 5.95
N SER A 76 -5.30 -9.19 5.21
CA SER A 76 -5.21 -10.37 4.33
C SER A 76 -5.22 -10.05 2.83
N GLU A 77 -5.78 -8.93 2.44
CA GLU A 77 -5.85 -8.51 1.05
C GLU A 77 -5.95 -6.99 0.92
N SER A 78 -5.61 -6.46 -0.25
CA SER A 78 -5.79 -5.04 -0.56
C SER A 78 -6.51 -4.83 -1.88
N LYS A 79 -7.30 -3.76 -1.96
CA LYS A 79 -7.98 -3.31 -3.17
C LYS A 79 -8.17 -1.80 -3.16
N ASP A 80 -7.68 -1.10 -4.19
CA ASP A 80 -7.83 0.36 -4.35
C ASP A 80 -7.41 1.14 -3.10
N SER A 81 -6.25 0.79 -2.52
CA SER A 81 -5.70 1.33 -1.26
C SER A 81 -6.53 1.03 -0.01
N TRP A 82 -7.49 0.12 -0.07
CA TRP A 82 -8.22 -0.42 1.07
C TRP A 82 -7.68 -1.77 1.45
N PHE A 83 -7.63 -2.06 2.74
CA PHE A 83 -7.13 -3.31 3.29
C PHE A 83 -8.24 -4.03 4.05
N LYS A 84 -8.38 -5.33 3.81
CA LYS A 84 -9.30 -6.20 4.55
C LYS A 84 -8.67 -6.60 5.87
N ILE A 85 -9.37 -6.29 6.95
CA ILE A 85 -8.98 -6.63 8.31
C ILE A 85 -9.52 -8.04 8.63
N THR A 86 -8.65 -8.92 9.13
CA THR A 86 -9.00 -10.26 9.60
C THR A 86 -8.94 -10.37 11.13
N LYS A 87 -8.14 -9.49 11.77
CA LYS A 87 -8.03 -9.45 13.22
C LYS A 87 -7.70 -8.03 13.67
N ILE A 88 -8.20 -7.67 14.84
CA ILE A 88 -7.87 -6.42 15.53
C ILE A 88 -7.47 -6.77 16.95
N ASP A 89 -6.25 -6.39 17.31
CA ASP A 89 -5.75 -6.44 18.67
C ASP A 89 -5.70 -5.02 19.23
N THR A 90 -6.34 -4.80 20.38
CA THR A 90 -6.37 -3.49 21.03
C THR A 90 -5.63 -3.54 22.35
N TYR A 91 -4.89 -2.50 22.63
CA TYR A 91 -4.22 -2.28 23.91
C TYR A 91 -5.04 -1.40 24.84
N ASP A 92 -6.27 -1.07 24.45
CA ASP A 92 -7.24 -0.28 25.21
C ASP A 92 -8.46 -1.16 25.54
N ASP A 93 -8.71 -1.41 26.82
CA ASP A 93 -9.79 -2.25 27.32
C ASP A 93 -11.22 -1.66 27.08
N ALA A 94 -11.29 -0.42 26.61
CA ALA A 94 -12.54 0.29 26.41
C ALA A 94 -13.17 0.14 25.01
N ILE A 95 -12.56 -0.65 24.13
CA ILE A 95 -13.04 -0.81 22.74
C ILE A 95 -14.15 -1.88 22.71
N GLU A 96 -15.33 -1.46 22.22
CA GLU A 96 -16.44 -2.37 21.96
C GLU A 96 -16.07 -3.41 20.88
N PRO A 97 -16.74 -4.59 20.84
CA PRO A 97 -16.48 -5.61 19.83
C PRO A 97 -16.55 -5.01 18.42
N ILE A 98 -15.46 -5.19 17.67
CA ILE A 98 -15.35 -4.71 16.30
C ILE A 98 -15.93 -5.77 15.37
N PRO A 99 -16.65 -5.39 14.30
CA PRO A 99 -17.22 -6.34 13.35
C PRO A 99 -16.15 -7.21 12.70
N ASP A 100 -16.43 -8.51 12.57
CA ASP A 100 -15.65 -9.41 11.75
C ASP A 100 -15.67 -8.94 10.29
N GLU A 101 -14.54 -9.06 9.59
CA GLU A 101 -14.40 -8.69 8.18
C GLU A 101 -14.82 -7.24 7.85
N CYS A 102 -13.97 -6.31 8.15
CA CYS A 102 -14.12 -4.91 7.74
C CYS A 102 -12.90 -4.43 6.95
N TRP A 103 -13.02 -3.22 6.40
CA TRP A 103 -12.01 -2.60 5.55
C TRP A 103 -11.58 -1.26 6.11
N ILE A 104 -10.28 -1.00 6.04
CA ILE A 104 -9.66 0.26 6.43
C ILE A 104 -8.85 0.82 5.25
N HIS A 105 -8.78 2.14 5.12
CA HIS A 105 -7.96 2.77 4.09
C HIS A 105 -6.49 2.77 4.51
N GLY A 106 -5.59 2.45 3.57
CA GLY A 106 -4.16 2.29 3.86
C GLY A 106 -3.45 3.53 4.37
N SER A 107 -3.97 4.74 4.08
CA SER A 107 -3.42 5.98 4.64
C SER A 107 -3.64 6.16 6.14
N LEU A 108 -4.52 5.36 6.74
CA LEU A 108 -4.88 5.41 8.16
C LEU A 108 -4.13 4.37 8.99
N ILE A 109 -3.39 3.50 8.31
CA ILE A 109 -2.59 2.42 8.90
C ILE A 109 -1.15 2.46 8.38
N GLY A 110 -0.24 1.93 9.16
CA GLY A 110 1.16 1.88 8.77
C GLY A 110 1.98 0.96 9.65
N ALA A 111 3.28 0.97 9.38
CA ALA A 111 4.27 0.25 10.16
C ALA A 111 5.56 1.06 10.27
N GLN A 112 6.30 0.86 11.35
CA GLN A 112 7.62 1.44 11.52
C GLN A 112 8.64 0.68 10.67
N LEU A 113 9.53 1.42 10.01
CA LEU A 113 10.63 0.85 9.27
C LEU A 113 11.69 0.29 10.23
N ARG A 114 12.13 -0.95 10.00
CA ARG A 114 13.13 -1.66 10.83
C ARG A 114 14.57 -1.33 10.42
N ASN A 115 14.95 -0.06 10.49
CA ASN A 115 16.33 0.38 10.24
C ASN A 115 16.99 0.93 11.51
N TYR A 116 16.85 0.21 12.59
CA TYR A 116 17.27 0.63 13.95
C TYR A 116 18.77 0.99 14.06
N ASP A 117 19.61 0.37 13.24
CA ASP A 117 21.06 0.66 13.17
C ASP A 117 21.41 1.77 12.16
N GLY A 118 20.39 2.43 11.57
CA GLY A 118 20.58 3.47 10.57
C GLY A 118 21.06 2.96 9.21
N GLN A 119 20.91 1.64 8.94
CA GLN A 119 21.22 1.08 7.63
C GLN A 119 20.24 1.63 6.57
N PRO A 120 20.72 1.90 5.36
CA PRO A 120 19.84 2.32 4.27
C PRO A 120 18.90 1.18 3.86
N ILE A 121 17.61 1.48 3.76
CA ILE A 121 16.60 0.54 3.29
C ILE A 121 16.12 0.97 1.91
N ALA A 122 16.32 0.10 0.91
CA ALA A 122 15.86 0.34 -0.45
C ALA A 122 14.38 -0.05 -0.60
N LEU A 123 13.62 0.82 -1.24
CA LEU A 123 12.26 0.54 -1.71
C LEU A 123 12.30 0.39 -3.23
N TYR A 124 11.45 -0.48 -3.75
CA TYR A 124 11.52 -0.92 -5.15
C TYR A 124 10.31 -0.42 -5.95
N LYS A 125 10.46 -0.36 -7.27
CA LYS A 125 9.37 0.03 -8.18
C LYS A 125 8.32 -1.07 -8.31
N THR A 126 8.76 -2.33 -8.18
CA THR A 126 7.95 -3.54 -8.30
C THR A 126 8.31 -4.53 -7.21
N PRO A 127 7.41 -5.47 -6.83
CA PRO A 127 7.66 -6.44 -5.75
C PRO A 127 8.61 -7.60 -6.16
N ASP A 128 9.46 -7.40 -7.16
CA ASP A 128 10.51 -8.34 -7.61
C ASP A 128 11.93 -7.88 -7.21
N ALA A 129 12.05 -6.74 -6.53
CA ALA A 129 13.29 -6.12 -6.10
C ALA A 129 14.31 -5.82 -7.22
N THR A 130 13.88 -5.69 -8.48
CA THR A 130 14.79 -5.48 -9.61
C THR A 130 15.24 -4.05 -9.79
N GLN A 131 14.38 -3.07 -9.45
CA GLN A 131 14.67 -1.65 -9.62
C GLN A 131 14.33 -0.86 -8.36
N ILE A 132 15.34 -0.17 -7.82
CA ILE A 132 15.14 0.73 -6.68
C ILE A 132 14.30 1.94 -7.13
N ALA A 133 13.27 2.25 -6.36
CA ALA A 133 12.49 3.47 -6.48
C ALA A 133 13.19 4.60 -5.73
N PHE A 134 13.46 4.39 -4.44
CA PHE A 134 14.21 5.29 -3.57
C PHE A 134 14.78 4.54 -2.37
N THR A 135 15.59 5.22 -1.55
CA THR A 135 16.20 4.64 -0.35
C THR A 135 15.91 5.54 0.86
N ILE A 136 15.55 4.95 1.97
CA ILE A 136 15.34 5.64 3.25
C ILE A 136 16.57 5.44 4.13
N TYR A 137 17.09 6.55 4.66
CA TYR A 137 18.24 6.59 5.55
C TYR A 137 17.84 6.98 6.98
N GLU A 138 16.70 7.65 7.13
CA GLU A 138 16.19 8.11 8.41
C GLU A 138 15.73 6.92 9.26
N GLN A 139 16.00 6.98 10.57
CA GLN A 139 15.46 6.06 11.56
C GLN A 139 14.05 6.48 11.98
N ASP A 140 13.34 5.55 12.61
CA ASP A 140 12.01 5.78 13.20
C ASP A 140 10.94 6.29 12.21
N VAL A 141 11.09 5.95 10.93
CA VAL A 141 10.12 6.32 9.90
C VAL A 141 8.91 5.42 9.97
N ILE A 142 7.73 6.02 10.04
CA ILE A 142 6.44 5.34 9.91
C ILE A 142 5.99 5.48 8.46
N LEU A 143 5.69 4.35 7.82
CA LEU A 143 5.26 4.27 6.43
C LEU A 143 3.79 3.89 6.37
N SER A 144 2.95 4.71 5.72
CA SER A 144 1.55 4.33 5.46
C SER A 144 1.46 3.33 4.31
N PHE A 145 0.38 2.54 4.29
CA PHE A 145 0.22 1.46 3.32
C PHE A 145 -0.57 1.92 2.08
N ASN A 146 -0.25 1.35 0.92
CA ASN A 146 -0.98 1.61 -0.32
C ASN A 146 -1.60 0.32 -0.91
N THR A 147 -0.83 -0.76 -0.99
CA THR A 147 -1.31 -2.08 -1.43
C THR A 147 -0.37 -3.18 -0.94
N MET A 148 -0.78 -4.43 -1.04
CA MET A 148 0.06 -5.59 -0.68
C MET A 148 0.10 -6.60 -1.82
N CYS A 149 1.16 -7.41 -1.85
CA CYS A 149 1.32 -8.56 -2.72
C CYS A 149 1.68 -9.76 -1.86
N GLY A 150 0.68 -10.53 -1.49
CA GLY A 150 0.78 -11.59 -0.50
C GLY A 150 1.21 -11.09 0.88
N SER A 151 1.86 -11.95 1.63
CA SER A 151 2.46 -11.63 2.94
C SER A 151 3.86 -11.00 2.84
N ASP A 152 4.50 -11.06 1.67
CA ASP A 152 5.92 -10.78 1.54
C ASP A 152 6.21 -9.33 1.14
N TRP A 153 5.29 -8.69 0.40
CA TRP A 153 5.52 -7.36 -0.15
C TRP A 153 4.40 -6.39 0.15
N VAL A 154 4.78 -5.19 0.56
CA VAL A 154 3.86 -4.06 0.79
C VAL A 154 4.34 -2.88 -0.04
N GLN A 155 3.44 -2.26 -0.79
CA GLN A 155 3.70 -0.94 -1.33
C GLN A 155 3.33 0.09 -0.27
N VAL A 156 4.30 0.87 0.11
CA VAL A 156 4.16 1.88 1.15
C VAL A 156 4.30 3.28 0.57
N ASN A 157 3.80 4.25 1.31
CA ASN A 157 3.92 5.66 1.00
C ASN A 157 4.82 6.33 2.05
N ASN A 158 5.90 6.95 1.56
CA ASN A 158 6.77 7.81 2.35
C ASN A 158 6.62 9.25 1.86
N ARG A 159 5.81 10.06 2.54
CA ARG A 159 5.64 11.51 2.24
C ARG A 159 5.24 11.80 0.79
N GLY A 160 4.45 10.92 0.16
CA GLY A 160 3.98 11.05 -1.21
C GLY A 160 4.75 10.22 -2.23
N GLU A 161 5.87 9.60 -1.88
CA GLU A 161 6.61 8.67 -2.73
C GLU A 161 6.18 7.22 -2.45
N LEU A 162 5.83 6.48 -3.50
CA LEU A 162 5.42 5.07 -3.41
C LEU A 162 6.59 4.14 -3.74
N GLY A 163 6.77 3.11 -2.91
CA GLY A 163 7.76 2.08 -3.14
C GLY A 163 7.36 0.75 -2.52
N TRP A 164 7.80 -0.35 -3.12
CA TRP A 164 7.61 -1.70 -2.59
C TRP A 164 8.73 -2.06 -1.62
N ILE A 165 8.36 -2.67 -0.52
CA ILE A 165 9.28 -3.15 0.51
C ILE A 165 8.85 -4.54 0.96
N GLN A 166 9.82 -5.40 1.32
CA GLN A 166 9.49 -6.68 1.95
C GLN A 166 8.92 -6.45 3.35
N SER A 167 7.91 -7.22 3.71
CA SER A 167 7.18 -7.07 4.98
C SER A 167 8.07 -7.30 6.21
N GLU A 168 9.16 -8.07 6.06
CA GLU A 168 10.16 -8.29 7.11
C GLU A 168 10.86 -6.99 7.57
N TRP A 169 10.90 -5.98 6.72
CA TRP A 169 11.45 -4.66 7.06
C TRP A 169 10.46 -3.73 7.75
N LEU A 170 9.25 -4.22 8.01
CA LEU A 170 8.17 -3.46 8.63
C LEU A 170 7.85 -4.02 10.02
N CYS A 171 7.72 -3.15 11.00
CA CYS A 171 7.20 -3.46 12.33
C CYS A 171 5.76 -2.97 12.45
N GLY A 172 4.81 -3.86 12.33
CA GLY A 172 3.38 -3.57 12.45
C GLY A 172 2.87 -3.56 13.89
N ASN A 173 3.76 -3.74 14.87
CA ASN A 173 3.40 -3.69 16.28
C ASN A 173 3.75 -2.31 16.87
N PRO A 174 2.77 -1.59 17.44
CA PRO A 174 2.97 -0.21 17.90
C PRO A 174 3.65 -0.10 19.27
N VAL A 175 3.72 -1.19 20.04
CA VAL A 175 4.20 -1.17 21.44
C VAL A 175 5.56 -1.82 21.64
N THR A 176 6.10 -2.48 20.61
CA THR A 176 7.42 -3.12 20.67
C THR A 176 8.23 -2.82 19.43
N THR A 177 9.56 -2.79 19.58
CA THR A 177 10.45 -2.93 18.44
C THR A 177 10.40 -4.38 18.00
N CYS A 178 9.97 -4.65 16.78
CA CYS A 178 9.98 -6.00 16.24
C CYS A 178 11.43 -6.49 16.14
N PRO A 179 11.76 -7.69 16.64
CA PRO A 179 13.11 -8.25 16.63
C PRO A 179 13.61 -8.54 15.20
#